data_9782401f6a13216a5d8ee77210d325f0
#
_entry.id   9782401f6a13216a5d8ee77210d325f0
#
_cell.length_a   1.000
_cell.length_b   1.000
_cell.length_c   1.000
_cell.angle_alpha   90.00
_cell.angle_beta   90.00
_cell.angle_gamma   90.00
#
_symmetry.space_group_name_H-M   'P 1'
#
loop_
_entity.id
_entity.type
_entity.pdbx_description
1 polymer ?
#
loop_
_entity_poly.entity_id
_entity_poly.type
_entity_poly.pdbx_seq_one_letter_code
_entity_poly.pdbx_strand_id
1 'polypeptide(L)'
;MGNVLNTKSSLQKTNYRLLVIEDSKIELKVYLNGLGKEFDVSFSVDACTAWELLHSAPLPDAIILDIMMPNEDGLQLCNRIKETQFIQDVPIIFVSSVTEPSLKAQAFELGGADFITKPPVMTELIARLRRHIAVYHKTKKLESLIFIDPLTHLPNTARFQEVLFIEWARSARYWHHLTLLMIRVDNLDTIRKIAGDDKYFAVIAGVANGLACAGNRPGDLVATLSNDTFAVLLADCGHEGATHKANQIMSQFDNGELALSGTPLRCTISYAVAAPAGGGSPEVMLQAVNNVMLESQQKGIGKIYAVSGIIGVTE
;
A
#
# COMPACT_ATOMS: atom_id res chain seq x y z
N MET A 1 -18.57 -34.81 44.10
CA MET A 1 -19.19 -33.53 43.71
C MET A 1 -18.22 -32.85 42.71
N GLY A 2 -18.47 -33.09 41.45
CA GLY A 2 -17.60 -32.58 40.38
C GLY A 2 -18.14 -31.26 39.85
N ASN A 3 -17.30 -30.21 39.91
CA ASN A 3 -17.58 -28.94 39.28
C ASN A 3 -17.30 -29.06 37.79
N VAL A 4 -18.35 -29.13 37.01
CA VAL A 4 -18.29 -28.97 35.54
C VAL A 4 -18.11 -27.48 35.27
N LEU A 5 -16.89 -27.10 34.93
CA LEU A 5 -16.57 -25.75 34.40
C LEU A 5 -17.27 -25.58 33.07
N ASN A 6 -18.32 -24.79 33.08
CA ASN A 6 -19.11 -24.38 31.92
C ASN A 6 -18.34 -23.23 31.22
N THR A 7 -17.38 -23.56 30.38
CA THR A 7 -16.71 -22.59 29.49
C THR A 7 -17.64 -22.27 28.35
N LYS A 8 -18.60 -21.36 28.57
CA LYS A 8 -19.21 -20.61 27.48
C LYS A 8 -18.10 -19.73 26.86
N SER A 9 -17.46 -20.27 25.84
CA SER A 9 -16.66 -19.47 24.90
C SER A 9 -17.59 -18.39 24.30
N SER A 10 -17.50 -17.17 24.82
CA SER A 10 -18.05 -16.00 24.18
C SER A 10 -17.25 -15.82 22.88
N LEU A 11 -17.81 -16.28 21.77
CA LEU A 11 -17.27 -16.02 20.44
C LEU A 11 -17.24 -14.50 20.26
N GLN A 12 -16.07 -13.90 20.46
CA GLN A 12 -15.84 -12.49 20.13
C GLN A 12 -16.02 -12.35 18.63
N LYS A 13 -16.95 -11.49 18.22
CA LYS A 13 -17.14 -11.11 16.83
C LYS A 13 -15.78 -10.64 16.31
N THR A 14 -15.22 -11.36 15.34
CA THR A 14 -14.00 -10.90 14.67
C THR A 14 -14.36 -9.70 13.80
N ASN A 15 -13.54 -8.64 13.79
CA ASN A 15 -13.78 -7.46 12.95
C ASN A 15 -13.43 -7.71 11.46
N TYR A 16 -13.36 -8.97 11.00
CA TYR A 16 -13.06 -9.29 9.61
C TYR A 16 -14.26 -8.99 8.72
N ARG A 17 -13.98 -8.35 7.60
CA ARG A 17 -14.96 -7.94 6.58
C ARG A 17 -15.05 -8.99 5.48
N LEU A 18 -16.25 -9.38 5.16
CA LEU A 18 -16.54 -10.28 4.06
C LEU A 18 -17.35 -9.57 3.00
N LEU A 19 -17.04 -9.84 1.74
CA LEU A 19 -17.91 -9.51 0.61
C LEU A 19 -18.50 -10.81 0.07
N VAL A 20 -19.83 -10.92 0.09
CA VAL A 20 -20.56 -12.05 -0.49
C VAL A 20 -21.17 -11.58 -1.81
N ILE A 21 -20.85 -12.29 -2.89
CA ILE A 21 -21.31 -12.00 -4.25
C ILE A 21 -22.17 -13.17 -4.72
N GLU A 22 -23.47 -12.95 -4.79
CA GLU A 22 -24.50 -13.98 -4.98
C GLU A 22 -25.76 -13.34 -5.54
N ASP A 23 -26.27 -13.82 -6.66
CA ASP A 23 -27.48 -13.25 -7.31
C ASP A 23 -28.78 -13.64 -6.60
N SER A 24 -28.80 -14.76 -5.89
CA SER A 24 -29.95 -15.25 -5.14
C SER A 24 -30.14 -14.52 -3.82
N LYS A 25 -31.14 -13.65 -3.74
CA LYS A 25 -31.52 -12.94 -2.49
C LYS A 25 -31.88 -13.90 -1.34
N ILE A 26 -32.29 -15.12 -1.65
CA ILE A 26 -32.61 -16.14 -0.64
C ILE A 26 -31.31 -16.67 -0.02
N GLU A 27 -30.31 -16.97 -0.86
CA GLU A 27 -29.00 -17.45 -0.41
C GLU A 27 -28.23 -16.36 0.34
N LEU A 28 -28.29 -15.11 -0.11
CA LEU A 28 -27.71 -13.97 0.63
C LEU A 28 -28.26 -13.87 2.07
N LYS A 29 -29.55 -14.11 2.29
CA LYS A 29 -30.12 -14.15 3.66
C LYS A 29 -29.56 -15.28 4.49
N VAL A 30 -29.27 -16.44 3.88
CA VAL A 30 -28.65 -17.58 4.56
C VAL A 30 -27.25 -17.22 5.01
N TYR A 31 -26.44 -16.60 4.13
CA TYR A 31 -25.10 -16.13 4.47
C TYR A 31 -25.11 -15.06 5.55
N LEU A 32 -25.99 -14.07 5.47
CA LEU A 32 -26.11 -13.01 6.49
C LEU A 32 -26.43 -13.61 7.87
N ASN A 33 -27.38 -14.54 7.93
CA ASN A 33 -27.75 -15.19 9.20
C ASN A 33 -26.64 -16.09 9.77
N GLY A 34 -25.93 -16.79 8.90
CA GLY A 34 -24.86 -17.71 9.28
C GLY A 34 -23.55 -17.02 9.63
N LEU A 35 -23.13 -16.04 8.82
CA LEU A 35 -21.83 -15.39 8.92
C LEU A 35 -21.85 -14.09 9.73
N GLY A 36 -22.97 -13.36 9.73
CA GLY A 36 -23.08 -12.04 10.38
C GLY A 36 -22.90 -12.01 11.90
N LYS A 37 -22.89 -13.20 12.55
CA LYS A 37 -22.56 -13.32 13.97
C LYS A 37 -21.06 -13.22 14.25
N GLU A 38 -20.24 -13.56 13.25
CA GLU A 38 -18.79 -13.68 13.40
C GLU A 38 -18.03 -12.64 12.57
N PHE A 39 -18.60 -12.21 11.45
CA PHE A 39 -17.98 -11.33 10.47
C PHE A 39 -18.81 -10.07 10.23
N ASP A 40 -18.17 -9.05 9.71
CA ASP A 40 -18.85 -7.89 9.13
C ASP A 40 -19.09 -8.18 7.64
N VAL A 41 -20.36 -8.40 7.26
CA VAL A 41 -20.73 -8.94 5.94
C VAL A 41 -21.35 -7.84 5.08
N SER A 42 -20.69 -7.52 3.99
CA SER A 42 -21.23 -6.78 2.85
C SER A 42 -21.64 -7.77 1.75
N PHE A 43 -22.57 -7.38 0.88
CA PHE A 43 -23.02 -8.26 -0.19
C PHE A 43 -23.30 -7.48 -1.48
N SER A 44 -23.17 -8.18 -2.60
CA SER A 44 -23.55 -7.74 -3.93
C SER A 44 -24.35 -8.82 -4.64
N VAL A 45 -25.27 -8.41 -5.50
CA VAL A 45 -26.13 -9.31 -6.29
C VAL A 45 -25.61 -9.54 -7.71
N ASP A 46 -24.56 -8.83 -8.11
CA ASP A 46 -23.96 -8.92 -9.42
C ASP A 46 -22.49 -8.49 -9.42
N ALA A 47 -21.78 -8.83 -10.48
CA ALA A 47 -20.36 -8.53 -10.65
C ALA A 47 -20.05 -7.03 -10.76
N CYS A 48 -20.96 -6.24 -11.35
CA CYS A 48 -20.77 -4.80 -11.54
C CYS A 48 -20.77 -4.07 -10.20
N THR A 49 -21.80 -4.27 -9.39
CA THR A 49 -21.90 -3.70 -8.03
C THR A 49 -20.79 -4.22 -7.13
N ALA A 50 -20.41 -5.50 -7.25
CA ALA A 50 -19.27 -6.05 -6.53
C ALA A 50 -17.96 -5.32 -6.87
N TRP A 51 -17.76 -5.03 -8.15
CA TRP A 51 -16.60 -4.31 -8.64
C TRP A 51 -16.51 -2.88 -8.07
N GLU A 52 -17.62 -2.17 -7.99
CA GLU A 52 -17.70 -0.84 -7.37
C GLU A 52 -17.35 -0.91 -5.87
N LEU A 53 -17.87 -1.90 -5.15
CA LEU A 53 -17.55 -2.11 -3.74
C LEU A 53 -16.08 -2.43 -3.51
N LEU A 54 -15.44 -3.21 -4.40
CA LEU A 54 -14.03 -3.54 -4.34
C LEU A 54 -13.10 -2.35 -4.64
N HIS A 55 -13.61 -1.29 -5.29
CA HIS A 55 -12.88 -0.04 -5.52
C HIS A 55 -13.16 1.04 -4.45
N SER A 56 -14.08 0.77 -3.53
CA SER A 56 -14.33 1.61 -2.37
C SER A 56 -13.58 1.06 -1.15
N ALA A 57 -12.90 1.91 -0.41
CA ALA A 57 -12.26 1.50 0.85
C ALA A 57 -13.33 1.38 1.96
N PRO A 58 -13.16 0.48 2.87
CA PRO A 58 -12.06 -0.46 3.10
C PRO A 58 -12.27 -1.81 2.39
N LEU A 59 -11.18 -2.44 1.92
CA LEU A 59 -11.24 -3.75 1.25
C LEU A 59 -11.74 -4.88 2.17
N PRO A 60 -12.39 -5.93 1.62
CA PRO A 60 -12.76 -7.12 2.37
C PRO A 60 -11.53 -7.98 2.72
N ASP A 61 -11.62 -8.75 3.81
CA ASP A 61 -10.60 -9.71 4.23
C ASP A 61 -10.74 -11.07 3.50
N ALA A 62 -11.92 -11.35 2.96
CA ALA A 62 -12.19 -12.45 2.03
C ALA A 62 -13.45 -12.17 1.19
N ILE A 63 -13.52 -12.84 0.05
CA ILE A 63 -14.66 -12.80 -0.88
C ILE A 63 -15.27 -14.19 -0.96
N ILE A 64 -16.60 -14.27 -0.82
CA ILE A 64 -17.39 -15.44 -1.20
C ILE A 64 -18.02 -15.12 -2.54
N LEU A 65 -17.85 -16.02 -3.52
CA LEU A 65 -18.24 -15.77 -4.90
C LEU A 65 -18.97 -16.97 -5.49
N ASP A 66 -20.20 -16.76 -5.96
CA ASP A 66 -20.85 -17.75 -6.82
C ASP A 66 -20.27 -17.68 -8.22
N ILE A 67 -20.16 -18.85 -8.87
CA ILE A 67 -19.75 -18.95 -10.28
C ILE A 67 -20.93 -18.60 -11.20
N MET A 68 -22.13 -19.08 -10.87
CA MET A 68 -23.29 -18.99 -11.75
C MET A 68 -24.06 -17.70 -11.49
N MET A 69 -23.60 -16.61 -12.09
CA MET A 69 -24.29 -15.31 -12.02
C MET A 69 -24.68 -14.82 -13.42
N PRO A 70 -25.75 -14.04 -13.57
CA PRO A 70 -26.13 -13.45 -14.84
C PRO A 70 -25.14 -12.38 -15.31
N ASN A 71 -25.00 -12.21 -16.62
CA ASN A 71 -24.15 -11.25 -17.33
C ASN A 71 -22.65 -11.55 -17.27
N GLU A 72 -22.02 -11.40 -16.12
CA GLU A 72 -20.60 -11.73 -15.89
C GLU A 72 -20.55 -12.87 -14.86
N ASP A 73 -19.98 -14.02 -15.23
CA ASP A 73 -19.86 -15.15 -14.31
C ASP A 73 -18.75 -14.93 -13.26
N GLY A 74 -18.81 -15.73 -12.19
CA GLY A 74 -17.87 -15.59 -11.08
C GLY A 74 -16.41 -15.90 -11.46
N LEU A 75 -16.15 -16.70 -12.48
CA LEU A 75 -14.80 -16.99 -12.96
C LEU A 75 -14.20 -15.77 -13.68
N GLN A 76 -14.99 -15.07 -14.50
CA GLN A 76 -14.59 -13.84 -15.16
C GLN A 76 -14.29 -12.74 -14.14
N LEU A 77 -15.15 -12.57 -13.14
CA LEU A 77 -14.93 -11.62 -12.05
C LEU A 77 -13.69 -11.97 -11.23
N CYS A 78 -13.46 -13.26 -10.93
CA CYS A 78 -12.25 -13.72 -10.24
C CYS A 78 -10.99 -13.34 -11.02
N ASN A 79 -10.93 -13.65 -12.32
CA ASN A 79 -9.81 -13.28 -13.18
C ASN A 79 -9.52 -11.78 -13.11
N ARG A 80 -10.56 -10.96 -13.26
CA ARG A 80 -10.45 -9.49 -13.20
C ARG A 80 -9.95 -8.99 -11.84
N ILE A 81 -10.39 -9.60 -10.73
CA ILE A 81 -9.87 -9.31 -9.39
C ILE A 81 -8.40 -9.69 -9.29
N LYS A 82 -8.00 -10.88 -9.79
CA LYS A 82 -6.64 -11.38 -9.70
C LYS A 82 -5.64 -10.64 -10.58
N GLU A 83 -6.10 -10.00 -11.65
CA GLU A 83 -5.28 -9.10 -12.49
C GLU A 83 -5.15 -7.68 -11.90
N THR A 84 -5.90 -7.36 -10.85
CA THR A 84 -5.92 -6.02 -10.25
C THR A 84 -5.06 -5.94 -9.01
N GLN A 85 -3.92 -5.26 -9.10
CA GLN A 85 -2.82 -5.27 -8.14
C GLN A 85 -3.23 -5.00 -6.67
N PHE A 86 -4.16 -4.07 -6.41
CA PHE A 86 -4.51 -3.70 -5.03
C PHE A 86 -5.48 -4.67 -4.34
N ILE A 87 -6.15 -5.59 -5.11
CA ILE A 87 -7.12 -6.56 -4.60
C ILE A 87 -6.76 -8.02 -4.91
N GLN A 88 -5.74 -8.28 -5.74
CA GLN A 88 -5.36 -9.62 -6.20
C GLN A 88 -5.09 -10.63 -5.08
N ASP A 89 -4.60 -10.16 -3.93
CA ASP A 89 -4.22 -11.02 -2.81
C ASP A 89 -5.40 -11.39 -1.90
N VAL A 90 -6.55 -10.71 -2.04
CA VAL A 90 -7.74 -11.03 -1.26
C VAL A 90 -8.19 -12.46 -1.59
N PRO A 91 -8.34 -13.36 -0.58
CA PRO A 91 -8.76 -14.73 -0.82
C PRO A 91 -10.21 -14.79 -1.32
N ILE A 92 -10.40 -15.52 -2.43
CA ILE A 92 -11.71 -15.77 -3.04
C ILE A 92 -12.09 -17.23 -2.76
N ILE A 93 -13.20 -17.46 -2.09
CA ILE A 93 -13.79 -18.77 -1.86
C ILE A 93 -15.01 -18.89 -2.74
N PHE A 94 -14.94 -19.81 -3.71
CA PHE A 94 -16.09 -20.09 -4.54
C PHE A 94 -17.11 -20.94 -3.79
N VAL A 95 -18.39 -20.55 -3.88
CA VAL A 95 -19.50 -21.34 -3.34
C VAL A 95 -20.53 -21.49 -4.43
N SER A 96 -20.58 -22.67 -5.07
CA SER A 96 -21.41 -22.89 -6.27
C SER A 96 -22.04 -24.25 -6.31
N SER A 97 -23.17 -24.38 -7.00
CA SER A 97 -23.83 -25.65 -7.29
C SER A 97 -23.15 -26.48 -8.37
N VAL A 98 -22.12 -25.92 -9.00
CA VAL A 98 -21.33 -26.61 -10.02
C VAL A 98 -20.55 -27.77 -9.41
N THR A 99 -20.74 -28.96 -9.97
CA THR A 99 -20.04 -30.19 -9.53
C THR A 99 -18.96 -30.66 -10.52
N GLU A 100 -18.90 -30.07 -11.72
CA GLU A 100 -17.95 -30.45 -12.77
C GLU A 100 -16.51 -30.24 -12.32
N PRO A 101 -15.65 -31.29 -12.40
CA PRO A 101 -14.26 -31.20 -11.98
C PRO A 101 -13.44 -30.17 -12.79
N SER A 102 -13.75 -30.02 -14.08
CA SER A 102 -13.12 -29.05 -14.99
C SER A 102 -13.31 -27.60 -14.53
N LEU A 103 -14.52 -27.22 -14.14
CA LEU A 103 -14.81 -25.87 -13.66
C LEU A 103 -14.20 -25.60 -12.28
N LYS A 104 -14.11 -26.63 -11.41
CA LYS A 104 -13.40 -26.53 -10.15
C LYS A 104 -11.90 -26.30 -10.36
N ALA A 105 -11.28 -27.05 -11.30
CA ALA A 105 -9.88 -26.88 -11.66
C ALA A 105 -9.64 -25.46 -12.17
N GLN A 106 -10.47 -24.98 -13.08
CA GLN A 106 -10.39 -23.63 -13.63
C GLN A 106 -10.50 -22.55 -12.55
N ALA A 107 -11.39 -22.72 -11.57
CA ALA A 107 -11.53 -21.79 -10.45
C ALA A 107 -10.23 -21.64 -9.64
N PHE A 108 -9.51 -22.75 -9.42
CA PHE A 108 -8.19 -22.73 -8.76
C PHE A 108 -7.09 -22.15 -9.66
N GLU A 109 -7.07 -22.47 -10.95
CA GLU A 109 -6.11 -21.92 -11.92
C GLU A 109 -6.22 -20.39 -12.03
N LEU A 110 -7.43 -19.84 -11.93
CA LEU A 110 -7.68 -18.42 -11.90
C LEU A 110 -7.32 -17.75 -10.55
N GLY A 111 -6.79 -18.50 -9.57
CA GLY A 111 -6.34 -17.97 -8.29
C GLY A 111 -7.40 -17.98 -7.18
N GLY A 112 -8.48 -18.75 -7.34
CA GLY A 112 -9.41 -19.03 -6.23
C GLY A 112 -8.70 -19.75 -5.08
N ALA A 113 -8.95 -19.31 -3.86
CA ALA A 113 -8.31 -19.86 -2.67
C ALA A 113 -8.94 -21.16 -2.18
N ASP A 114 -10.25 -21.33 -2.41
CA ASP A 114 -10.99 -22.54 -2.04
C ASP A 114 -12.28 -22.68 -2.84
N PHE A 115 -12.92 -23.87 -2.76
CA PHE A 115 -14.17 -24.17 -3.42
C PHE A 115 -15.08 -24.97 -2.50
N ILE A 116 -16.34 -24.56 -2.34
CA ILE A 116 -17.37 -25.23 -1.55
C ILE A 116 -18.60 -25.47 -2.44
N THR A 117 -19.13 -26.68 -2.40
CA THR A 117 -20.35 -27.02 -3.14
C THR A 117 -21.60 -26.59 -2.36
N LYS A 118 -22.57 -25.97 -3.03
CA LYS A 118 -23.88 -25.62 -2.46
C LYS A 118 -24.73 -26.86 -2.18
N PRO A 119 -25.54 -26.88 -1.10
CA PRO A 119 -25.61 -25.86 -0.05
C PRO A 119 -24.40 -25.95 0.91
N PRO A 120 -23.78 -24.84 1.30
CA PRO A 120 -22.62 -24.86 2.17
C PRO A 120 -23.01 -25.23 3.61
N VAL A 121 -22.21 -26.06 4.25
CA VAL A 121 -22.29 -26.28 5.69
C VAL A 121 -21.64 -25.08 6.38
N MET A 122 -22.41 -24.24 7.10
CA MET A 122 -21.92 -22.96 7.64
C MET A 122 -20.70 -23.10 8.55
N THR A 123 -20.65 -24.15 9.37
CA THR A 123 -19.49 -24.43 10.24
C THR A 123 -18.23 -24.72 9.45
N GLU A 124 -18.33 -25.41 8.31
CA GLU A 124 -17.22 -25.66 7.39
C GLU A 124 -16.79 -24.38 6.68
N LEU A 125 -17.74 -23.62 6.14
CA LEU A 125 -17.47 -22.36 5.46
C LEU A 125 -16.75 -21.37 6.39
N ILE A 126 -17.21 -21.21 7.62
CA ILE A 126 -16.59 -20.35 8.64
C ILE A 126 -15.15 -20.81 8.94
N ALA A 127 -14.91 -22.11 9.09
CA ALA A 127 -13.58 -22.64 9.38
C ALA A 127 -12.60 -22.38 8.23
N ARG A 128 -13.06 -22.55 6.98
CA ARG A 128 -12.26 -22.25 5.77
C ARG A 128 -11.98 -20.75 5.62
N LEU A 129 -12.98 -19.90 5.80
CA LEU A 129 -12.82 -18.44 5.81
C LEU A 129 -11.77 -18.00 6.82
N ARG A 130 -11.89 -18.44 8.07
CA ARG A 130 -10.91 -18.11 9.13
C ARG A 130 -9.51 -18.53 8.76
N ARG A 131 -9.33 -19.70 8.18
CA ARG A 131 -8.02 -20.19 7.71
C ARG A 131 -7.44 -19.29 6.64
N HIS A 132 -8.20 -18.98 5.58
CA HIS A 132 -7.71 -18.17 4.47
C HIS A 132 -7.46 -16.72 4.87
N ILE A 133 -8.32 -16.13 5.69
CA ILE A 133 -8.13 -14.79 6.27
C ILE A 133 -6.85 -14.76 7.13
N ALA A 134 -6.62 -15.76 7.97
CA ALA A 134 -5.42 -15.82 8.81
C ALA A 134 -4.13 -15.90 7.97
N VAL A 135 -4.14 -16.68 6.88
CA VAL A 135 -3.01 -16.74 5.93
C VAL A 135 -2.82 -15.40 5.25
N TYR A 136 -3.89 -14.79 4.74
CA TYR A 136 -3.86 -13.48 4.10
C TYR A 136 -3.24 -12.41 5.01
N HIS A 137 -3.73 -12.27 6.24
CA HIS A 137 -3.18 -11.31 7.20
C HIS A 137 -1.74 -11.61 7.60
N LYS A 138 -1.37 -12.89 7.73
CA LYS A 138 0.01 -13.29 8.01
C LYS A 138 0.94 -12.89 6.87
N THR A 139 0.54 -13.11 5.62
CA THR A 139 1.30 -12.71 4.43
C THR A 139 1.44 -11.19 4.37
N LYS A 140 0.33 -10.45 4.53
CA LYS A 140 0.35 -8.98 4.57
C LYS A 140 1.23 -8.42 5.70
N LYS A 141 1.22 -9.05 6.86
CA LYS A 141 2.11 -8.69 7.97
C LYS A 141 3.58 -8.94 7.63
N LEU A 142 3.91 -10.07 6.99
CA LEU A 142 5.27 -10.34 6.53
C LEU A 142 5.70 -9.33 5.48
N GLU A 143 4.85 -9.01 4.50
CA GLU A 143 5.10 -7.97 3.51
C GLU A 143 5.34 -6.60 4.18
N SER A 144 4.54 -6.23 5.17
CA SER A 144 4.73 -4.97 5.90
C SER A 144 6.07 -4.91 6.63
N LEU A 145 6.55 -6.03 7.18
CA LEU A 145 7.89 -6.12 7.78
C LEU A 145 9.02 -6.00 6.75
N ILE A 146 8.74 -6.42 5.49
CA ILE A 146 9.69 -6.28 4.38
C ILE A 146 9.68 -4.85 3.81
N PHE A 147 8.57 -4.12 3.89
CA PHE A 147 8.37 -2.82 3.26
C PHE A 147 8.47 -1.61 4.18
N ILE A 148 8.64 -1.83 5.47
CA ILE A 148 8.78 -0.76 6.48
C ILE A 148 10.19 -0.75 7.04
N ASP A 149 10.78 0.43 7.16
CA ASP A 149 12.04 0.63 7.85
C ASP A 149 11.83 0.54 9.37
N PRO A 150 12.59 -0.31 10.09
CA PRO A 150 12.32 -0.57 11.51
C PRO A 150 12.65 0.61 12.43
N LEU A 151 13.49 1.54 11.99
CA LEU A 151 13.88 2.71 12.78
C LEU A 151 12.91 3.87 12.58
N THR A 152 12.57 4.15 11.34
CA THR A 152 11.78 5.34 10.97
C THR A 152 10.29 5.08 10.89
N HIS A 153 9.88 3.81 10.82
CA HIS A 153 8.51 3.35 10.54
C HIS A 153 7.92 3.89 9.23
N LEU A 154 8.74 4.49 8.37
CA LEU A 154 8.38 4.86 7.01
C LEU A 154 8.53 3.66 6.06
N PRO A 155 7.89 3.69 4.90
CA PRO A 155 8.23 2.81 3.78
C PRO A 155 9.73 2.78 3.52
N ASN A 156 10.27 1.58 3.31
CA ASN A 156 11.69 1.41 3.00
C ASN A 156 11.97 1.52 1.49
N THR A 157 13.23 1.35 1.10
CA THR A 157 13.67 1.43 -0.31
C THR A 157 12.92 0.45 -1.23
N ALA A 158 12.61 -0.76 -0.75
CA ALA A 158 11.89 -1.74 -1.57
C ALA A 158 10.45 -1.28 -1.89
N ARG A 159 9.73 -0.78 -0.88
CA ARG A 159 8.40 -0.19 -1.07
C ARG A 159 8.43 1.06 -1.92
N PHE A 160 9.43 1.90 -1.72
CA PHE A 160 9.61 3.10 -2.54
C PHE A 160 9.75 2.77 -4.01
N GLN A 161 10.60 1.80 -4.37
CA GLN A 161 10.80 1.38 -5.75
C GLN A 161 9.51 0.85 -6.37
N GLU A 162 8.79 -0.03 -5.66
CA GLU A 162 7.51 -0.57 -6.13
C GLU A 162 6.50 0.55 -6.43
N VAL A 163 6.29 1.49 -5.48
CA VAL A 163 5.34 2.59 -5.66
C VAL A 163 5.78 3.55 -6.76
N LEU A 164 7.07 3.81 -6.89
CA LEU A 164 7.60 4.65 -7.98
C LEU A 164 7.24 4.07 -9.36
N PHE A 165 7.38 2.74 -9.56
CA PHE A 165 6.99 2.08 -10.82
C PHE A 165 5.48 2.17 -11.08
N ILE A 166 4.67 1.98 -10.04
CA ILE A 166 3.20 2.06 -10.14
C ILE A 166 2.77 3.47 -10.52
N GLU A 167 3.26 4.49 -9.80
CA GLU A 167 2.87 5.88 -10.03
C GLU A 167 3.46 6.42 -11.35
N TRP A 168 4.62 5.91 -11.80
CA TRP A 168 5.13 6.20 -13.13
C TRP A 168 4.17 5.73 -14.23
N ALA A 169 3.76 4.46 -14.19
CA ALA A 169 2.82 3.89 -15.16
C ALA A 169 1.46 4.59 -15.13
N ARG A 170 0.99 4.94 -13.91
CA ARG A 170 -0.25 5.70 -13.71
C ARG A 170 -0.16 7.10 -14.30
N SER A 171 0.91 7.83 -14.00
CA SER A 171 1.15 9.19 -14.51
C SER A 171 1.30 9.20 -16.05
N ALA A 172 1.94 8.19 -16.63
CA ALA A 172 2.00 8.01 -18.07
C ALA A 172 0.60 7.84 -18.71
N ARG A 173 -0.26 7.07 -18.07
CA ARG A 173 -1.63 6.79 -18.58
C ARG A 173 -2.53 8.02 -18.55
N TYR A 174 -2.41 8.84 -17.50
CA TYR A 174 -3.32 9.98 -17.27
C TYR A 174 -2.70 11.34 -17.64
N TRP A 175 -1.50 11.37 -18.25
CA TRP A 175 -0.78 12.57 -18.64
C TRP A 175 -0.48 13.50 -17.46
N HIS A 176 -0.25 12.92 -16.28
CA HIS A 176 0.10 13.67 -15.08
C HIS A 176 1.62 13.77 -14.92
N HIS A 177 2.06 14.80 -14.22
CA HIS A 177 3.44 14.90 -13.79
C HIS A 177 3.69 14.03 -12.56
N LEU A 178 4.93 13.57 -12.43
CA LEU A 178 5.42 12.88 -11.25
C LEU A 178 6.64 13.60 -10.72
N THR A 179 6.66 13.92 -9.44
CA THR A 179 7.80 14.58 -8.79
C THR A 179 8.45 13.66 -7.77
N LEU A 180 9.77 13.58 -7.81
CA LEU A 180 10.59 12.92 -6.81
C LEU A 180 11.51 13.93 -6.14
N LEU A 181 11.40 14.06 -4.82
CA LEU A 181 12.37 14.76 -3.98
C LEU A 181 13.22 13.74 -3.24
N MET A 182 14.50 14.00 -3.14
CA MET A 182 15.44 13.27 -2.29
C MET A 182 16.01 14.25 -1.27
N ILE A 183 15.89 13.90 0.00
CA ILE A 183 16.30 14.74 1.14
C ILE A 183 17.41 14.01 1.88
N ARG A 184 18.59 14.62 1.96
CA ARG A 184 19.70 14.09 2.75
C ARG A 184 19.98 14.99 3.94
N VAL A 185 20.14 14.39 5.10
CA VAL A 185 20.56 15.07 6.32
C VAL A 185 22.08 15.10 6.37
N ASP A 186 22.67 16.29 6.18
CA ASP A 186 24.10 16.43 5.89
C ASP A 186 25.04 16.27 7.11
N ASN A 187 24.56 16.52 8.33
CA ASN A 187 25.40 16.57 9.54
C ASN A 187 25.15 15.41 10.53
N LEU A 188 24.54 14.32 10.11
CA LEU A 188 24.25 13.17 10.98
C LEU A 188 25.53 12.53 11.56
N ASP A 189 26.59 12.39 10.77
CA ASP A 189 27.86 11.83 11.24
C ASP A 189 28.52 12.69 12.34
N THR A 190 28.36 14.01 12.23
CA THR A 190 28.84 14.94 13.26
C THR A 190 28.05 14.77 14.55
N ILE A 191 26.74 14.62 14.44
CA ILE A 191 25.84 14.37 15.59
C ILE A 191 26.21 13.05 16.27
N ARG A 192 26.42 12.00 15.49
CA ARG A 192 26.84 10.70 15.99
C ARG A 192 28.14 10.75 16.79
N LYS A 193 29.14 11.47 16.26
CA LYS A 193 30.46 11.63 16.91
C LYS A 193 30.37 12.44 18.22
N ILE A 194 29.52 13.44 18.29
CA ILE A 194 29.43 14.34 19.45
C ILE A 194 28.44 13.79 20.50
N ALA A 195 27.32 13.22 20.09
CA ALA A 195 26.21 12.92 20.98
C ALA A 195 25.91 11.40 21.12
N GLY A 196 26.63 10.55 20.39
CA GLY A 196 26.51 9.08 20.47
C GLY A 196 25.37 8.52 19.60
N ASP A 197 25.31 7.17 19.58
CA ASP A 197 24.37 6.42 18.72
C ASP A 197 22.89 6.63 19.10
N ASP A 198 22.56 6.69 20.39
CA ASP A 198 21.17 6.88 20.83
C ASP A 198 20.59 8.17 20.28
N LYS A 199 21.36 9.25 20.32
CA LYS A 199 20.92 10.55 19.80
C LYS A 199 20.88 10.58 18.28
N TYR A 200 21.81 9.89 17.62
CA TYR A 200 21.82 9.69 16.17
C TYR A 200 20.52 9.02 15.70
N PHE A 201 20.11 7.89 16.32
CA PHE A 201 18.88 7.20 15.97
C PHE A 201 17.62 8.02 16.30
N ALA A 202 17.62 8.73 17.42
CA ALA A 202 16.50 9.61 17.79
C ALA A 202 16.31 10.75 16.77
N VAL A 203 17.39 11.32 16.24
CA VAL A 203 17.34 12.35 15.19
C VAL A 203 16.76 11.79 13.90
N ILE A 204 17.21 10.62 13.45
CA ILE A 204 16.67 9.99 12.23
C ILE A 204 15.17 9.74 12.36
N ALA A 205 14.73 9.18 13.50
CA ALA A 205 13.30 8.95 13.77
C ALA A 205 12.50 10.27 13.83
N GLY A 206 13.07 11.33 14.41
CA GLY A 206 12.46 12.65 14.46
C GLY A 206 12.29 13.28 13.09
N VAL A 207 13.31 13.21 12.23
CA VAL A 207 13.25 13.67 10.83
C VAL A 207 12.18 12.89 10.07
N ALA A 208 12.15 11.57 10.21
CA ALA A 208 11.16 10.72 9.58
C ALA A 208 9.73 11.11 9.96
N ASN A 209 9.47 11.33 11.25
CA ASN A 209 8.16 11.77 11.74
C ASN A 209 7.76 13.14 11.18
N GLY A 210 8.69 14.09 11.10
CA GLY A 210 8.44 15.38 10.50
C GLY A 210 8.14 15.30 9.00
N LEU A 211 8.87 14.45 8.27
CA LEU A 211 8.66 14.23 6.85
C LEU A 211 7.39 13.42 6.54
N ALA A 212 6.89 12.61 7.47
CA ALA A 212 5.71 11.76 7.26
C ALA A 212 4.49 12.56 6.74
N CYS A 213 4.34 13.82 7.18
CA CYS A 213 3.29 14.71 6.72
C CYS A 213 3.54 15.37 5.36
N ALA A 214 4.68 15.12 4.71
CA ALA A 214 4.99 15.70 3.40
C ALA A 214 4.21 15.06 2.23
N GLY A 215 3.79 13.78 2.38
CA GLY A 215 2.98 13.04 1.42
C GLY A 215 1.57 12.79 1.94
N ASN A 216 0.64 13.71 1.68
CA ASN A 216 -0.72 13.66 2.26
C ASN A 216 -1.82 13.30 1.26
N ARG A 217 -1.49 13.05 -0.01
CA ARG A 217 -2.47 12.74 -1.06
C ARG A 217 -2.39 11.27 -1.45
N PRO A 218 -3.47 10.67 -1.95
CA PRO A 218 -3.39 9.37 -2.60
C PRO A 218 -2.34 9.40 -3.73
N GLY A 219 -1.42 8.45 -3.71
CA GLY A 219 -0.30 8.38 -4.66
C GLY A 219 0.99 9.07 -4.20
N ASP A 220 0.94 9.92 -3.16
CA ASP A 220 2.15 10.44 -2.52
C ASP A 220 2.79 9.36 -1.62
N LEU A 221 4.11 9.40 -1.50
CA LEU A 221 4.84 8.50 -0.62
C LEU A 221 6.02 9.22 0.02
N VAL A 222 6.20 9.02 1.31
CA VAL A 222 7.45 9.35 2.01
C VAL A 222 8.14 8.05 2.40
N ALA A 223 9.43 7.92 2.11
CA ALA A 223 10.18 6.68 2.32
C ALA A 223 11.60 6.95 2.86
N THR A 224 12.15 5.98 3.56
CA THR A 224 13.55 5.94 3.97
C THR A 224 14.34 5.16 2.92
N LEU A 225 15.35 5.81 2.32
CA LEU A 225 16.26 5.16 1.36
C LEU A 225 17.54 4.67 2.01
N SER A 226 18.04 5.43 2.99
CA SER A 226 19.19 5.08 3.83
C SER A 226 19.08 5.79 5.18
N ASN A 227 20.05 5.61 6.06
CA ASN A 227 20.05 6.24 7.40
C ASN A 227 20.03 7.78 7.34
N ASP A 228 20.51 8.37 6.28
CA ASP A 228 20.65 9.82 6.11
C ASP A 228 19.77 10.38 4.98
N THR A 229 19.13 9.53 4.21
CA THR A 229 18.44 9.91 2.97
C THR A 229 17.00 9.43 2.93
N PHE A 230 16.10 10.35 2.66
CA PHE A 230 14.67 10.13 2.52
C PHE A 230 14.21 10.49 1.11
N ALA A 231 13.12 9.89 0.67
CA ALA A 231 12.46 10.21 -0.58
C ALA A 231 11.04 10.71 -0.33
N VAL A 232 10.59 11.68 -1.11
CA VAL A 232 9.19 12.11 -1.19
C VAL A 232 8.77 12.04 -2.65
N LEU A 233 7.86 11.11 -2.94
CA LEU A 233 7.23 10.95 -4.23
C LEU A 233 5.89 11.69 -4.20
N LEU A 234 5.63 12.55 -5.17
CA LEU A 234 4.41 13.33 -5.26
C LEU A 234 3.73 13.07 -6.60
N ALA A 235 2.55 12.47 -6.53
CA ALA A 235 1.72 12.20 -7.69
C ALA A 235 1.04 13.50 -8.17
N ASP A 236 0.84 13.64 -9.49
CA ASP A 236 0.23 14.79 -10.12
C ASP A 236 0.81 16.14 -9.63
N CYS A 237 2.13 16.21 -9.58
CA CYS A 237 2.88 17.35 -9.07
C CYS A 237 3.92 17.82 -10.09
N GLY A 238 3.73 19.03 -10.61
CA GLY A 238 4.66 19.69 -11.53
C GLY A 238 5.69 20.55 -10.81
N HIS A 239 6.45 21.32 -11.57
CA HIS A 239 7.62 22.09 -11.09
C HIS A 239 7.30 23.09 -9.96
N GLU A 240 6.19 23.81 -10.07
CA GLU A 240 5.77 24.76 -9.02
C GLU A 240 5.47 24.05 -7.69
N GLY A 241 4.72 22.94 -7.75
CA GLY A 241 4.43 22.12 -6.57
C GLY A 241 5.68 21.49 -5.97
N ALA A 242 6.61 21.02 -6.81
CA ALA A 242 7.90 20.48 -6.39
C ALA A 242 8.74 21.53 -5.64
N THR A 243 8.86 22.71 -6.21
CA THR A 243 9.60 23.83 -5.61
C THR A 243 8.97 24.28 -4.30
N HIS A 244 7.64 24.39 -4.27
CA HIS A 244 6.91 24.75 -3.04
C HIS A 244 7.15 23.71 -1.93
N LYS A 245 7.02 22.42 -2.25
CA LYS A 245 7.24 21.33 -1.29
C LYS A 245 8.68 21.28 -0.80
N ALA A 246 9.66 21.43 -1.68
CA ALA A 246 11.07 21.48 -1.31
C ALA A 246 11.37 22.63 -0.34
N ASN A 247 10.85 23.84 -0.60
CA ASN A 247 10.99 24.98 0.29
C ASN A 247 10.28 24.78 1.63
N GLN A 248 9.09 24.19 1.62
CA GLN A 248 8.36 23.84 2.85
C GLN A 248 9.17 22.89 3.72
N ILE A 249 9.75 21.84 3.16
CA ILE A 249 10.60 20.89 3.88
C ILE A 249 11.86 21.62 4.39
N MET A 250 12.54 22.38 3.54
CA MET A 250 13.74 23.11 3.94
C MET A 250 13.48 24.03 5.14
N SER A 251 12.36 24.76 5.14
CA SER A 251 12.01 25.67 6.25
C SER A 251 11.81 24.93 7.57
N GLN A 252 11.34 23.68 7.58
CA GLN A 252 11.22 22.88 8.82
C GLN A 252 12.59 22.55 9.42
N PHE A 253 13.62 22.35 8.59
CA PHE A 253 15.01 22.18 9.05
C PHE A 253 15.58 23.50 9.56
N ASP A 254 15.39 24.59 8.82
CA ASP A 254 15.94 25.93 9.16
C ASP A 254 15.32 26.49 10.44
N ASN A 255 14.02 26.28 10.65
CA ASN A 255 13.30 26.71 11.85
C ASN A 255 13.59 25.84 13.08
N GLY A 256 14.33 24.74 12.90
CA GLY A 256 14.63 23.80 13.98
C GLY A 256 13.44 22.96 14.45
N GLU A 257 12.35 22.92 13.69
CA GLU A 257 11.15 22.10 14.00
C GLU A 257 11.49 20.61 14.07
N LEU A 258 12.48 20.19 13.26
CA LEU A 258 13.01 18.82 13.23
C LEU A 258 14.22 18.63 14.16
N ALA A 259 14.70 19.70 14.83
CA ALA A 259 15.84 19.63 15.73
C ALA A 259 15.46 18.93 17.04
N LEU A 260 16.09 17.79 17.32
CA LEU A 260 16.04 17.17 18.63
C LEU A 260 17.17 17.71 19.52
N SER A 261 16.79 18.28 20.68
CA SER A 261 17.72 18.72 21.74
C SER A 261 18.71 19.83 21.35
N GLY A 262 18.29 20.83 20.57
CA GLY A 262 19.07 22.06 20.37
C GLY A 262 20.27 21.94 19.39
N THR A 263 20.40 20.81 18.67
CA THR A 263 21.41 20.68 17.61
C THR A 263 20.75 21.01 16.26
N PRO A 264 21.18 22.06 15.55
CA PRO A 264 20.62 22.41 14.26
C PRO A 264 20.90 21.33 13.24
N LEU A 265 19.84 20.85 12.56
CA LEU A 265 19.96 19.91 11.45
C LEU A 265 20.15 20.70 10.16
N ARG A 266 20.98 20.17 9.28
CA ARG A 266 21.12 20.66 7.91
C ARG A 266 20.70 19.58 6.93
N CYS A 267 19.96 19.95 5.92
CA CYS A 267 19.61 19.04 4.85
C CYS A 267 19.91 19.62 3.47
N THR A 268 20.21 18.74 2.55
CA THR A 268 20.25 19.05 1.12
C THR A 268 19.10 18.34 0.45
N ILE A 269 18.37 19.06 -0.40
CA ILE A 269 17.25 18.51 -1.17
C ILE A 269 17.62 18.55 -2.65
N SER A 270 17.46 17.42 -3.34
CA SER A 270 17.47 17.37 -4.80
C SER A 270 16.11 16.89 -5.30
N TYR A 271 15.62 17.44 -6.42
CA TYR A 271 14.37 16.98 -6.99
C TYR A 271 14.37 16.95 -8.51
N ALA A 272 13.53 16.06 -9.06
CA ALA A 272 13.21 16.01 -10.48
C ALA A 272 11.70 15.98 -10.68
N VAL A 273 11.27 16.56 -11.80
CA VAL A 273 9.89 16.45 -12.29
C VAL A 273 9.94 15.64 -13.59
N ALA A 274 9.02 14.68 -13.71
CA ALA A 274 8.86 13.87 -14.90
C ALA A 274 7.47 14.07 -15.50
N ALA A 275 7.39 13.93 -16.83
CA ALA A 275 6.16 13.77 -17.59
C ALA A 275 6.17 12.39 -18.28
N PRO A 276 5.82 11.31 -17.57
CA PRO A 276 6.01 9.93 -18.02
C PRO A 276 5.34 9.59 -19.35
N ALA A 277 4.26 10.29 -19.70
CA ALA A 277 3.59 10.13 -20.99
C ALA A 277 4.45 10.54 -22.18
N GLY A 278 5.44 11.42 -21.99
CA GLY A 278 6.39 11.85 -23.01
C GLY A 278 7.61 10.92 -23.14
N GLY A 279 7.75 9.91 -22.28
CA GLY A 279 8.85 8.94 -22.32
C GLY A 279 9.72 8.93 -21.05
N GLY A 280 10.91 8.32 -21.15
CA GLY A 280 11.80 8.10 -20.01
C GLY A 280 11.45 6.84 -19.20
N SER A 281 12.04 6.70 -18.02
CA SER A 281 11.74 5.61 -17.08
C SER A 281 11.95 6.05 -15.63
N PRO A 282 11.38 5.31 -14.67
CA PRO A 282 11.60 5.55 -13.25
C PRO A 282 13.08 5.56 -12.85
N GLU A 283 13.89 4.70 -13.48
CA GLU A 283 15.33 4.59 -13.23
C GLU A 283 16.07 5.85 -13.68
N VAL A 284 15.70 6.40 -14.84
CA VAL A 284 16.29 7.67 -15.34
C VAL A 284 15.99 8.81 -14.37
N MET A 285 14.77 8.88 -13.84
CA MET A 285 14.40 9.86 -12.82
C MET A 285 15.23 9.70 -11.55
N LEU A 286 15.35 8.47 -11.03
CA LEU A 286 16.17 8.17 -9.86
C LEU A 286 17.63 8.54 -10.07
N GLN A 287 18.22 8.18 -11.21
CA GLN A 287 19.60 8.51 -11.54
C GLN A 287 19.82 10.02 -11.61
N ALA A 288 18.90 10.75 -12.25
CA ALA A 288 19.01 12.20 -12.37
C ALA A 288 19.01 12.89 -11.00
N VAL A 289 18.10 12.53 -10.10
CA VAL A 289 18.02 13.08 -8.73
C VAL A 289 19.28 12.72 -7.93
N ASN A 290 19.74 11.46 -8.01
CA ASN A 290 20.95 11.01 -7.35
C ASN A 290 22.19 11.77 -7.83
N ASN A 291 22.35 11.96 -9.14
CA ASN A 291 23.49 12.68 -9.71
C ASN A 291 23.55 14.12 -9.17
N VAL A 292 22.41 14.82 -9.18
CA VAL A 292 22.32 16.17 -8.63
C VAL A 292 22.61 16.18 -7.11
N MET A 293 22.16 15.18 -6.37
CA MET A 293 22.48 15.02 -4.94
C MET A 293 23.99 14.82 -4.71
N LEU A 294 24.66 14.03 -5.53
CA LEU A 294 26.10 13.84 -5.48
C LEU A 294 26.87 15.12 -5.84
N GLU A 295 26.46 15.82 -6.90
CA GLU A 295 27.07 17.10 -7.28
C GLU A 295 26.89 18.17 -6.20
N SER A 296 25.82 18.13 -5.41
CA SER A 296 25.57 19.07 -4.33
C SER A 296 26.68 19.03 -3.27
N GLN A 297 27.38 17.91 -3.09
CA GLN A 297 28.50 17.78 -2.16
C GLN A 297 29.67 18.72 -2.56
N GLN A 298 29.85 18.96 -3.86
CA GLN A 298 30.87 19.87 -4.38
C GLN A 298 30.38 21.32 -4.47
N LYS A 299 29.08 21.51 -4.80
CA LYS A 299 28.45 22.83 -4.98
C LYS A 299 28.02 23.51 -3.68
N GLY A 300 27.99 22.77 -2.57
CA GLY A 300 27.62 23.22 -1.22
C GLY A 300 26.38 22.48 -0.68
N ILE A 301 26.43 22.12 0.59
CA ILE A 301 25.34 21.45 1.33
C ILE A 301 24.34 22.49 1.87
N GLY A 302 23.18 22.01 2.33
CA GLY A 302 22.15 22.86 2.94
C GLY A 302 21.37 23.72 1.93
N LYS A 303 21.12 23.18 0.72
CA LYS A 303 20.45 23.89 -0.37
C LYS A 303 19.51 22.96 -1.14
N ILE A 304 18.65 23.59 -1.94
CA ILE A 304 17.75 22.88 -2.87
C ILE A 304 18.36 22.90 -4.26
N TYR A 305 18.37 21.74 -4.90
CA TYR A 305 18.88 21.53 -6.26
C TYR A 305 17.81 20.88 -7.14
N ALA A 306 17.49 21.49 -8.26
CA ALA A 306 16.59 20.93 -9.25
C ALA A 306 17.35 20.24 -10.38
N VAL A 307 16.85 19.11 -10.86
CA VAL A 307 17.28 18.55 -12.13
C VAL A 307 16.82 19.49 -13.25
N SER A 308 17.71 19.79 -14.19
CA SER A 308 17.40 20.68 -15.31
C SER A 308 16.41 20.03 -16.27
N GLY A 309 15.32 20.72 -16.61
CA GLY A 309 14.28 20.23 -17.51
C GLY A 309 13.30 19.27 -16.86
N ILE A 310 12.33 18.79 -17.65
CA ILE A 310 11.32 17.80 -17.26
C ILE A 310 11.69 16.48 -17.93
N ILE A 311 11.86 15.42 -17.17
CA ILE A 311 12.18 14.08 -17.69
C ILE A 311 10.99 13.56 -18.51
N GLY A 312 11.25 13.10 -19.73
CA GLY A 312 10.23 12.63 -20.68
C GLY A 312 9.67 13.71 -21.60
N VAL A 313 10.17 14.95 -21.52
CA VAL A 313 9.92 15.99 -22.53
C VAL A 313 11.21 16.19 -23.32
N THR A 314 11.21 15.85 -24.62
CA THR A 314 12.27 16.26 -25.57
C THR A 314 12.02 17.71 -25.93
N GLU A 315 13.02 18.59 -25.72
CA GLU A 315 13.03 19.97 -26.24
C GLU A 315 12.92 20.02 -27.76
#